data_d74cbdc539e967fc0b85466bc884e2f0
#
_entry.id   d74cbdc539e967fc0b85466bc884e2f0
#
_cell.length_a   1.000
_cell.length_b   1.000
_cell.length_c   1.000
_cell.angle_alpha   90.00
_cell.angle_beta   90.00
_cell.angle_gamma   90.00
#
_symmetry.space_group_name_H-M   'P 1'
#
loop_
_entity.id
_entity.type
_entity.pdbx_description
1 polymer ?
#
loop_
_entity_poly.entity_id
_entity_poly.type
_entity_poly.pdbx_seq_one_letter_code
_entity_poly.pdbx_strand_id
1 'polypeptide(L)'
;KTGDIIKKTHPDVKVIYTRTTDTYLTLHERAEIANRNNADLFISIHINALDGIHTARGFQSYTLGRGETTGDKGLKMNADVAKRENSVIFLESNYKTVYANLNGNAPELDIMGEIIADQNRERSVYLSRLMQQEVCKATGRQNGGSHQNNLAVLRLTKMPAILLELGFISTPDEENYMNTEDGHTKYPMGFYNAFIRYKEKYDNS
;
A
#
# COMPACT_ATOMS: atom_id res chain seq x y z
N LYS A 1 13.61 7.79 5.53
CA LYS A 1 14.27 6.95 6.57
C LYS A 1 14.35 5.46 6.16
N THR A 2 13.25 4.73 5.86
CA THR A 2 13.34 3.29 5.46
C THR A 2 14.25 3.08 4.26
N GLY A 3 14.05 3.83 3.19
CA GLY A 3 14.87 3.72 1.99
C GLY A 3 16.34 4.07 2.23
N ASP A 4 16.64 4.96 3.18
CA ASP A 4 18.02 5.30 3.53
C ASP A 4 18.70 4.15 4.28
N ILE A 5 17.93 3.45 5.14
CA ILE A 5 18.41 2.23 5.80
C ILE A 5 18.71 1.17 4.75
N ILE A 6 17.77 0.91 3.82
CA ILE A 6 17.94 -0.09 2.76
C ILE A 6 19.17 0.24 1.89
N LYS A 7 19.29 1.46 1.39
CA LYS A 7 20.43 1.88 0.55
C LYS A 7 21.79 1.70 1.24
N LYS A 8 21.82 1.89 2.57
CA LYS A 8 23.04 1.74 3.37
C LYS A 8 23.41 0.28 3.63
N THR A 9 22.40 -0.57 3.88
CA THR A 9 22.63 -1.96 4.31
C THR A 9 22.56 -2.95 3.16
N HIS A 10 21.85 -2.61 2.08
CA HIS A 10 21.65 -3.43 0.89
C HIS A 10 21.94 -2.61 -0.38
N PRO A 11 23.21 -2.39 -0.73
CA PRO A 11 23.60 -1.58 -1.89
C PRO A 11 23.20 -2.20 -3.24
N ASP A 12 22.85 -3.49 -3.25
CA ASP A 12 22.25 -4.23 -4.36
C ASP A 12 20.78 -3.84 -4.63
N VAL A 13 20.13 -3.18 -3.67
CA VAL A 13 18.74 -2.77 -3.78
C VAL A 13 18.62 -1.32 -4.25
N LYS A 14 18.02 -1.15 -5.43
CA LYS A 14 17.69 0.19 -5.96
C LYS A 14 16.37 0.68 -5.37
N VAL A 15 16.41 1.70 -4.51
CA VAL A 15 15.21 2.35 -3.98
C VAL A 15 14.83 3.55 -4.84
N ILE A 16 13.62 3.52 -5.38
CA ILE A 16 13.03 4.58 -6.21
C ILE A 16 11.86 5.20 -5.44
N TYR A 17 11.85 6.52 -5.35
CA TYR A 17 10.72 7.26 -4.79
C TYR A 17 9.85 7.81 -5.91
N THR A 18 8.55 7.71 -5.78
CA THR A 18 7.62 8.35 -6.74
C THR A 18 7.72 9.86 -6.64
N ARG A 19 7.96 10.41 -5.44
CA ARG A 19 8.22 11.85 -5.21
C ARG A 19 9.14 12.05 -4.01
N THR A 20 9.89 13.15 -4.00
CA THR A 20 10.78 13.57 -2.90
C THR A 20 10.45 14.98 -2.40
N THR A 21 9.49 15.64 -3.02
CA THR A 21 9.00 16.98 -2.69
C THR A 21 7.47 16.94 -2.60
N ASP A 22 6.86 18.00 -2.10
CA ASP A 22 5.40 18.13 -2.04
C ASP A 22 4.80 18.45 -3.41
N THR A 23 4.85 17.45 -4.29
CA THR A 23 4.30 17.50 -5.65
C THR A 23 3.19 16.46 -5.76
N TYR A 24 2.05 16.86 -6.29
CA TYR A 24 0.98 15.91 -6.59
C TYR A 24 1.38 15.04 -7.80
N LEU A 25 1.23 13.74 -7.64
CA LEU A 25 1.29 12.76 -8.74
C LEU A 25 -0.01 11.97 -8.75
N THR A 26 -0.56 11.79 -9.93
CA THR A 26 -1.72 10.93 -10.16
C THR A 26 -1.43 9.49 -9.77
N LEU A 27 -2.46 8.67 -9.51
CA LEU A 27 -2.25 7.25 -9.20
C LEU A 27 -1.59 6.52 -10.38
N HIS A 28 -1.95 6.91 -11.61
CA HIS A 28 -1.33 6.38 -12.82
C HIS A 28 0.17 6.70 -12.88
N GLU A 29 0.57 7.96 -12.66
CA GLU A 29 1.98 8.36 -12.69
C GLU A 29 2.82 7.60 -11.65
N ARG A 30 2.27 7.37 -10.44
CA ARG A 30 2.96 6.59 -9.40
C ARG A 30 3.21 5.15 -9.85
N ALA A 31 2.21 4.49 -10.42
CA ALA A 31 2.34 3.13 -10.95
C ALA A 31 3.30 3.09 -12.15
N GLU A 32 3.21 4.08 -13.06
CA GLU A 32 4.08 4.19 -14.23
C GLU A 32 5.55 4.37 -13.87
N ILE A 33 5.88 5.11 -12.81
CA ILE A 33 7.26 5.21 -12.32
C ILE A 33 7.80 3.82 -11.96
N ALA A 34 7.02 3.00 -11.26
CA ALA A 34 7.42 1.64 -10.92
C ALA A 34 7.53 0.75 -12.17
N ASN A 35 6.52 0.78 -13.05
CA ASN A 35 6.47 -0.03 -14.27
C ASN A 35 7.64 0.25 -15.21
N ARG A 36 7.95 1.53 -15.48
CA ARG A 36 9.07 1.93 -16.36
C ARG A 36 10.45 1.59 -15.79
N ASN A 37 10.57 1.50 -14.49
CA ASN A 37 11.80 1.09 -13.84
C ASN A 37 11.91 -0.42 -13.64
N ASN A 38 10.94 -1.21 -14.12
CA ASN A 38 10.84 -2.65 -13.90
C ASN A 38 11.06 -3.01 -12.42
N ALA A 39 10.36 -2.28 -11.53
CA ALA A 39 10.50 -2.51 -10.10
C ALA A 39 10.01 -3.90 -9.71
N ASP A 40 10.72 -4.56 -8.80
CA ASP A 40 10.35 -5.88 -8.27
C ASP A 40 9.27 -5.80 -7.21
N LEU A 41 9.03 -4.60 -6.67
CA LEU A 41 8.09 -4.35 -5.58
C LEU A 41 7.60 -2.92 -5.59
N PHE A 42 6.30 -2.73 -5.35
CA PHE A 42 5.68 -1.41 -5.16
C PHE A 42 5.03 -1.31 -3.77
N ILE A 43 5.38 -0.27 -3.03
CA ILE A 43 4.81 0.02 -1.70
C ILE A 43 4.22 1.43 -1.69
N SER A 44 2.91 1.54 -1.52
CA SER A 44 2.19 2.80 -1.33
C SER A 44 1.98 3.05 0.16
N ILE A 45 2.31 4.24 0.65
CA ILE A 45 2.23 4.57 2.08
C ILE A 45 1.21 5.69 2.27
N HIS A 46 0.22 5.44 3.11
CA HIS A 46 -0.91 6.31 3.39
C HIS A 46 -1.14 6.46 4.90
N ILE A 47 -1.98 7.42 5.26
CA ILE A 47 -2.50 7.60 6.61
C ILE A 47 -4.02 7.61 6.51
N ASN A 48 -4.67 6.69 7.20
CA ASN A 48 -6.11 6.50 7.18
C ASN A 48 -6.86 7.66 7.88
N ALA A 49 -8.10 7.87 7.51
CA ALA A 49 -9.02 8.80 8.18
C ALA A 49 -10.46 8.28 8.10
N LEU A 50 -11.25 8.54 9.13
CA LEU A 50 -12.70 8.28 9.14
C LEU A 50 -13.43 9.52 9.63
N ASP A 51 -14.39 9.98 8.84
CA ASP A 51 -15.20 11.15 9.19
C ASP A 51 -16.06 10.85 10.42
N GLY A 52 -15.99 11.75 11.43
CA GLY A 52 -16.78 11.65 12.65
C GLY A 52 -16.43 10.46 13.58
N ILE A 53 -15.39 9.66 13.26
CA ILE A 53 -14.93 8.55 14.07
C ILE A 53 -13.52 8.84 14.55
N HIS A 54 -13.36 9.03 15.86
CA HIS A 54 -12.09 9.38 16.51
C HIS A 54 -11.54 8.26 17.42
N THR A 55 -12.01 7.03 17.19
CA THR A 55 -11.64 5.84 17.98
C THR A 55 -11.07 4.70 17.13
N ALA A 56 -11.10 4.84 15.81
CA ALA A 56 -10.51 3.85 14.91
C ALA A 56 -8.97 3.84 15.07
N ARG A 57 -8.38 2.64 15.09
CA ARG A 57 -6.96 2.46 15.43
C ARG A 57 -6.34 1.34 14.63
N GLY A 58 -5.03 1.41 14.52
CA GLY A 58 -4.18 0.32 14.11
C GLY A 58 -3.62 0.44 12.71
N PHE A 59 -2.47 -0.17 12.55
CA PHE A 59 -1.79 -0.31 11.27
C PHE A 59 -2.52 -1.33 10.38
N GLN A 60 -2.79 -0.96 9.14
CA GLN A 60 -3.45 -1.82 8.15
C GLN A 60 -2.61 -1.94 6.88
N SER A 61 -2.72 -3.08 6.21
CA SER A 61 -2.12 -3.29 4.90
C SER A 61 -3.14 -3.85 3.90
N TYR A 62 -2.99 -3.47 2.65
CA TYR A 62 -3.92 -3.83 1.57
C TYR A 62 -3.16 -4.40 0.38
N THR A 63 -3.72 -5.44 -0.20
CA THR A 63 -3.30 -6.00 -1.49
C THR A 63 -4.43 -5.88 -2.50
N LEU A 64 -4.12 -6.00 -3.79
CA LEU A 64 -5.13 -6.02 -4.82
C LEU A 64 -5.99 -7.28 -4.70
N GLY A 65 -7.29 -7.11 -4.76
CA GLY A 65 -8.30 -8.17 -4.74
C GLY A 65 -9.62 -7.68 -5.28
N ARG A 66 -10.57 -8.58 -5.50
CA ARG A 66 -11.90 -8.26 -6.02
C ARG A 66 -12.83 -7.61 -4.99
N GLY A 67 -12.33 -7.19 -3.84
CA GLY A 67 -13.13 -6.62 -2.77
C GLY A 67 -13.91 -7.67 -1.96
N GLU A 68 -13.66 -8.96 -2.19
CA GLU A 68 -14.18 -10.02 -1.33
C GLU A 68 -13.43 -9.97 0.00
N THR A 69 -14.21 -9.83 1.05
CA THR A 69 -13.71 -9.53 2.38
C THR A 69 -13.30 -10.76 3.15
N THR A 70 -12.22 -10.64 3.86
CA THR A 70 -11.83 -11.58 4.89
C THR A 70 -12.45 -11.15 6.24
N GLY A 71 -13.72 -11.48 6.48
CA GLY A 71 -14.41 -11.33 7.77
C GLY A 71 -15.40 -10.15 7.89
N ASP A 72 -16.49 -10.38 8.57
CA ASP A 72 -17.69 -9.51 8.62
C ASP A 72 -17.50 -8.12 9.21
N LYS A 73 -16.50 -7.89 10.07
CA LYS A 73 -16.29 -6.60 10.75
C LYS A 73 -15.46 -5.59 9.94
N GLY A 74 -14.71 -6.05 8.95
CA GLY A 74 -13.85 -5.20 8.10
C GLY A 74 -14.53 -4.67 6.82
N LEU A 75 -15.69 -5.23 6.45
CA LEU A 75 -16.35 -5.02 5.16
C LEU A 75 -16.61 -3.54 4.84
N LYS A 76 -17.27 -2.84 5.74
CA LYS A 76 -17.66 -1.43 5.52
C LYS A 76 -16.43 -0.52 5.50
N MET A 77 -15.53 -0.69 6.47
CA MET A 77 -14.33 0.13 6.58
C MET A 77 -13.39 -0.09 5.39
N ASN A 78 -13.26 -1.31 4.88
CA ASN A 78 -12.45 -1.61 3.70
C ASN A 78 -13.05 -0.97 2.44
N ALA A 79 -14.36 -0.99 2.28
CA ALA A 79 -15.04 -0.32 1.18
C ALA A 79 -14.86 1.20 1.24
N ASP A 80 -14.93 1.79 2.43
CA ASP A 80 -14.71 3.22 2.63
C ASP A 80 -13.26 3.63 2.31
N VAL A 81 -12.27 2.81 2.68
CA VAL A 81 -10.87 3.02 2.29
C VAL A 81 -10.72 3.01 0.77
N ALA A 82 -11.25 1.99 0.07
CA ALA A 82 -11.16 1.94 -1.39
C ALA A 82 -11.87 3.13 -2.04
N LYS A 83 -13.04 3.51 -1.54
CA LYS A 83 -13.78 4.67 -2.06
C LYS A 83 -12.98 5.96 -1.90
N ARG A 84 -12.35 6.17 -0.74
CA ARG A 84 -11.53 7.35 -0.47
C ARG A 84 -10.29 7.35 -1.36
N GLU A 85 -9.51 6.26 -1.34
CA GLU A 85 -8.26 6.18 -2.10
C GLU A 85 -8.47 6.27 -3.61
N ASN A 86 -9.56 5.71 -4.13
CA ASN A 86 -9.90 5.81 -5.54
C ASN A 86 -10.58 7.13 -5.91
N SER A 87 -11.13 7.89 -4.97
CA SER A 87 -11.87 9.14 -5.29
C SER A 87 -11.00 10.20 -5.96
N VAL A 88 -9.71 10.19 -5.72
CA VAL A 88 -8.77 11.14 -6.32
C VAL A 88 -8.65 11.00 -7.83
N ILE A 89 -9.03 9.87 -8.42
CA ILE A 89 -9.04 9.69 -9.89
C ILE A 89 -10.00 10.67 -10.57
N PHE A 90 -11.09 11.05 -9.91
CA PHE A 90 -12.07 11.99 -10.48
C PHE A 90 -11.56 13.44 -10.57
N LEU A 91 -10.42 13.75 -9.92
CA LEU A 91 -9.74 15.04 -10.04
C LEU A 91 -8.87 15.11 -11.31
N GLU A 92 -8.66 13.98 -11.98
CA GLU A 92 -7.83 13.89 -13.16
C GLU A 92 -8.66 14.12 -14.43
N SER A 93 -8.24 15.04 -15.30
CA SER A 93 -8.99 15.43 -16.50
C SER A 93 -9.23 14.30 -17.50
N ASN A 94 -8.33 13.30 -17.51
CA ASN A 94 -8.34 12.14 -18.41
C ASN A 94 -8.77 10.84 -17.71
N TYR A 95 -9.41 10.94 -16.54
CA TYR A 95 -9.71 9.76 -15.72
C TYR A 95 -10.53 8.69 -16.46
N LYS A 96 -11.46 9.09 -17.34
CA LYS A 96 -12.30 8.15 -18.10
C LYS A 96 -11.52 7.25 -19.02
N THR A 97 -10.40 7.75 -19.57
CA THR A 97 -9.53 6.99 -20.49
C THR A 97 -8.52 6.18 -19.71
N VAL A 98 -7.85 6.80 -18.74
CA VAL A 98 -6.78 6.17 -17.97
C VAL A 98 -7.30 5.05 -17.06
N TYR A 99 -8.49 5.23 -16.49
CA TYR A 99 -9.10 4.27 -15.56
C TYR A 99 -10.33 3.56 -16.15
N ALA A 100 -10.42 3.46 -17.47
CA ALA A 100 -11.52 2.77 -18.15
C ALA A 100 -11.75 1.35 -17.62
N ASN A 101 -10.67 0.65 -17.30
CA ASN A 101 -10.67 -0.72 -16.80
C ASN A 101 -11.21 -0.86 -15.38
N LEU A 102 -11.16 0.18 -14.57
CA LEU A 102 -11.70 0.15 -13.20
C LEU A 102 -13.24 0.16 -13.18
N ASN A 103 -13.86 0.56 -14.28
CA ASN A 103 -15.31 0.70 -14.42
C ASN A 103 -15.94 -0.42 -15.26
N GLY A 104 -15.21 -1.50 -15.59
CA GLY A 104 -15.71 -2.61 -16.40
C GLY A 104 -15.96 -2.29 -17.88
N ASN A 105 -15.49 -1.14 -18.38
CA ASN A 105 -15.73 -0.68 -19.75
C ASN A 105 -14.69 -1.21 -20.77
N ALA A 106 -13.73 -2.03 -20.32
CA ALA A 106 -12.70 -2.62 -21.18
C ALA A 106 -12.38 -4.05 -20.68
N PRO A 107 -13.24 -5.04 -20.99
CA PRO A 107 -13.11 -6.40 -20.43
C PRO A 107 -11.79 -7.09 -20.77
N GLU A 108 -11.24 -6.86 -21.97
CA GLU A 108 -9.96 -7.48 -22.38
C GLU A 108 -8.77 -6.97 -21.55
N LEU A 109 -8.73 -5.68 -21.24
CA LEU A 109 -7.70 -5.08 -20.40
C LEU A 109 -7.89 -5.47 -18.92
N ASP A 110 -9.13 -5.73 -18.51
CA ASP A 110 -9.44 -6.20 -17.16
C ASP A 110 -8.92 -7.64 -16.95
N ILE A 111 -9.07 -8.52 -17.94
CA ILE A 111 -8.53 -9.89 -17.92
C ILE A 111 -7.00 -9.89 -17.81
N MET A 112 -6.30 -9.07 -18.59
CA MET A 112 -4.84 -8.96 -18.47
C MET A 112 -4.41 -8.44 -17.11
N GLY A 113 -5.11 -7.45 -16.58
CA GLY A 113 -4.88 -6.92 -15.23
C GLY A 113 -5.11 -7.99 -14.14
N GLU A 114 -6.14 -8.82 -14.29
CA GLU A 114 -6.41 -9.92 -13.37
C GLU A 114 -5.32 -11.01 -13.41
N ILE A 115 -4.84 -11.38 -14.60
CA ILE A 115 -3.75 -12.37 -14.75
C ILE A 115 -2.48 -11.87 -14.03
N ILE A 116 -2.09 -10.61 -14.26
CA ILE A 116 -0.92 -10.00 -13.61
C ILE A 116 -1.13 -9.95 -12.08
N ALA A 117 -2.32 -9.56 -11.65
CA ALA A 117 -2.67 -9.51 -10.22
C ALA A 117 -2.59 -10.90 -9.57
N ASP A 118 -3.06 -11.94 -10.25
CA ASP A 118 -3.01 -13.31 -9.75
C ASP A 118 -1.57 -13.83 -9.66
N GLN A 119 -0.72 -13.54 -10.64
CA GLN A 119 0.70 -13.89 -10.61
C GLN A 119 1.44 -13.23 -9.44
N ASN A 120 1.08 -11.99 -9.10
CA ASN A 120 1.70 -11.22 -8.03
C ASN A 120 1.04 -11.42 -6.64
N ARG A 121 -0.13 -12.06 -6.59
CA ARG A 121 -0.97 -12.16 -5.39
C ARG A 121 -0.25 -12.80 -4.22
N GLU A 122 0.37 -13.95 -4.42
CA GLU A 122 1.05 -14.67 -3.34
C GLU A 122 2.13 -13.80 -2.69
N ARG A 123 2.97 -13.18 -3.52
CA ARG A 123 4.05 -12.31 -3.07
C ARG A 123 3.53 -11.07 -2.36
N SER A 124 2.49 -10.43 -2.90
CA SER A 124 1.84 -9.27 -2.28
C SER A 124 1.23 -9.60 -0.92
N VAL A 125 0.47 -10.70 -0.82
CA VAL A 125 -0.14 -11.14 0.44
C VAL A 125 0.92 -11.53 1.47
N TYR A 126 1.98 -12.19 1.06
CA TYR A 126 3.09 -12.53 1.96
C TYR A 126 3.74 -11.27 2.53
N LEU A 127 4.09 -10.29 1.70
CA LEU A 127 4.65 -9.02 2.16
C LEU A 127 3.69 -8.26 3.08
N SER A 128 2.40 -8.20 2.71
CA SER A 128 1.36 -7.55 3.52
C SER A 128 1.30 -8.14 4.95
N ARG A 129 1.38 -9.45 5.08
CA ARG A 129 1.42 -10.14 6.39
C ARG A 129 2.72 -9.84 7.16
N LEU A 130 3.86 -9.81 6.48
CA LEU A 130 5.13 -9.43 7.10
C LEU A 130 5.08 -7.99 7.62
N MET A 131 4.52 -7.05 6.84
CA MET A 131 4.34 -5.66 7.28
C MET A 131 3.47 -5.58 8.54
N GLN A 132 2.35 -6.33 8.60
CA GLN A 132 1.52 -6.39 9.80
C GLN A 132 2.32 -6.86 11.02
N GLN A 133 3.08 -7.94 10.88
CA GLN A 133 3.86 -8.50 11.98
C GLN A 133 4.95 -7.55 12.47
N GLU A 134 5.82 -7.11 11.55
CA GLU A 134 7.03 -6.37 11.91
C GLU A 134 6.73 -4.93 12.32
N VAL A 135 5.76 -4.27 11.68
CA VAL A 135 5.39 -2.90 12.05
C VAL A 135 4.67 -2.88 13.39
N CYS A 136 3.69 -3.75 13.62
CA CYS A 136 3.00 -3.82 14.91
C CYS A 136 3.97 -4.21 16.04
N LYS A 137 4.91 -5.13 15.78
CA LYS A 137 5.97 -5.49 16.74
C LYS A 137 6.89 -4.31 17.07
N ALA A 138 7.30 -3.54 16.06
CA ALA A 138 8.22 -2.41 16.26
C ALA A 138 7.53 -1.24 16.96
N THR A 139 6.31 -0.90 16.56
CA THR A 139 5.60 0.30 17.01
C THR A 139 4.75 0.08 18.27
N GLY A 140 4.40 -1.17 18.57
CA GLY A 140 3.39 -1.48 19.60
C GLY A 140 1.96 -1.07 19.21
N ARG A 141 1.73 -0.63 17.95
CA ARG A 141 0.39 -0.24 17.49
C ARG A 141 -0.48 -1.45 17.23
N GLN A 142 -1.78 -1.26 17.35
CA GLN A 142 -2.79 -2.30 17.12
C GLN A 142 -2.66 -2.87 15.71
N ASN A 143 -2.78 -4.18 15.58
CA ASN A 143 -2.87 -4.85 14.29
C ASN A 143 -4.28 -4.69 13.71
N GLY A 144 -4.40 -3.83 12.70
CA GLY A 144 -5.65 -3.56 11.99
C GLY A 144 -5.96 -4.57 10.87
N GLY A 145 -5.02 -5.49 10.60
CA GLY A 145 -5.22 -6.58 9.65
C GLY A 145 -4.61 -6.35 8.26
N SER A 146 -4.46 -7.47 7.55
CA SER A 146 -4.09 -7.51 6.13
C SER A 146 -5.35 -7.81 5.31
N HIS A 147 -5.68 -6.91 4.40
CA HIS A 147 -6.94 -6.90 3.65
C HIS A 147 -6.70 -6.99 2.14
N GLN A 148 -7.77 -7.33 1.41
CA GLN A 148 -7.78 -7.25 -0.05
C GLN A 148 -8.83 -6.23 -0.49
N ASN A 149 -8.46 -5.38 -1.46
CA ASN A 149 -9.39 -4.39 -1.98
C ASN A 149 -9.02 -3.98 -3.42
N ASN A 150 -10.00 -3.44 -4.16
CA ASN A 150 -9.80 -2.93 -5.50
C ASN A 150 -9.25 -1.50 -5.45
N LEU A 151 -7.95 -1.36 -5.22
CA LEU A 151 -7.27 -0.08 -5.15
C LEU A 151 -6.63 0.27 -6.50
N ALA A 152 -7.01 1.41 -7.07
CA ALA A 152 -6.57 1.84 -8.39
C ALA A 152 -5.04 1.87 -8.54
N VAL A 153 -4.34 2.41 -7.53
CA VAL A 153 -2.88 2.49 -7.57
C VAL A 153 -2.21 1.11 -7.64
N LEU A 154 -2.78 0.09 -7.01
CA LEU A 154 -2.25 -1.28 -7.05
C LEU A 154 -2.62 -1.99 -8.35
N ARG A 155 -3.81 -1.76 -8.88
CA ARG A 155 -4.28 -2.36 -10.16
C ARG A 155 -3.41 -1.95 -11.36
N LEU A 156 -2.83 -0.76 -11.30
CA LEU A 156 -2.01 -0.21 -12.37
C LEU A 156 -0.55 -0.70 -12.36
N THR A 157 -0.13 -1.41 -11.30
CA THR A 157 1.24 -1.94 -11.17
C THR A 157 1.38 -3.31 -11.81
N LYS A 158 2.57 -3.61 -12.35
CA LYS A 158 2.89 -4.89 -12.99
C LYS A 158 3.71 -5.85 -12.12
N MET A 159 3.99 -5.47 -10.88
CA MET A 159 4.79 -6.22 -9.91
C MET A 159 3.98 -6.45 -8.63
N PRO A 160 4.48 -7.28 -7.69
CA PRO A 160 3.92 -7.36 -6.35
C PRO A 160 3.74 -5.98 -5.72
N ALA A 161 2.56 -5.69 -5.20
CA ALA A 161 2.19 -4.36 -4.74
C ALA A 161 1.34 -4.40 -3.47
N ILE A 162 1.62 -3.48 -2.55
CA ILE A 162 0.85 -3.29 -1.32
C ILE A 162 0.60 -1.82 -1.05
N LEU A 163 -0.49 -1.53 -0.33
CA LEU A 163 -0.76 -0.23 0.26
C LEU A 163 -0.80 -0.37 1.79
N LEU A 164 -0.14 0.53 2.47
CA LEU A 164 -0.02 0.57 3.93
C LEU A 164 -0.74 1.80 4.47
N GLU A 165 -1.58 1.60 5.48
CA GLU A 165 -2.19 2.65 6.28
C GLU A 165 -1.51 2.65 7.66
N LEU A 166 -0.76 3.71 7.97
CA LEU A 166 0.07 3.77 9.18
C LEU A 166 -0.75 3.81 10.47
N GLY A 167 -1.95 4.31 10.39
CA GLY A 167 -2.90 4.52 11.47
C GLY A 167 -3.94 5.54 11.03
N PHE A 168 -4.71 6.08 11.96
CA PHE A 168 -5.82 6.99 11.68
C PHE A 168 -5.49 8.43 12.14
N ILE A 169 -5.32 9.36 11.18
CA ILE A 169 -5.11 10.77 11.50
C ILE A 169 -6.33 11.40 12.20
N SER A 170 -7.52 10.83 12.01
CA SER A 170 -8.75 11.23 12.71
C SER A 170 -8.78 10.83 14.19
N THR A 171 -7.84 10.01 14.67
CA THR A 171 -7.74 9.54 16.06
C THR A 171 -6.55 10.19 16.75
N PRO A 172 -6.76 11.07 17.75
CA PRO A 172 -5.71 11.95 18.30
C PRO A 172 -4.44 11.24 18.80
N ASP A 173 -4.56 10.11 19.47
CA ASP A 173 -3.37 9.39 19.96
C ASP A 173 -2.61 8.63 18.84
N GLU A 174 -3.28 8.24 17.77
CA GLU A 174 -2.62 7.70 16.57
C GLU A 174 -1.86 8.80 15.82
N GLU A 175 -2.52 9.94 15.58
CA GLU A 175 -1.89 11.13 14.99
C GLU A 175 -0.68 11.57 15.83
N ASN A 176 -0.84 11.73 17.14
CA ASN A 176 0.24 12.11 18.04
C ASN A 176 1.42 11.14 17.94
N TYR A 177 1.17 9.83 17.98
CA TYR A 177 2.24 8.83 17.89
C TYR A 177 2.99 8.91 16.56
N MET A 178 2.28 9.05 15.44
CA MET A 178 2.92 9.19 14.12
C MET A 178 3.85 10.41 14.03
N ASN A 179 3.61 11.45 14.83
CA ASN A 179 4.42 12.68 14.89
C ASN A 179 5.56 12.62 15.93
N THR A 180 5.69 11.54 16.71
CA THR A 180 6.80 11.40 17.68
C THR A 180 8.08 10.92 16.99
N GLU A 181 9.24 11.17 17.63
CA GLU A 181 10.53 10.57 17.22
C GLU A 181 10.48 9.04 17.30
N ASP A 182 9.73 8.49 18.26
CA ASP A 182 9.50 7.04 18.36
C ASP A 182 8.80 6.51 17.12
N GLY A 183 7.68 7.12 16.72
CA GLY A 183 6.97 6.78 15.48
C GLY A 183 7.86 6.92 14.23
N HIS A 184 8.57 8.05 14.12
CA HIS A 184 9.50 8.32 13.02
C HIS A 184 10.68 7.35 12.92
N THR A 185 10.96 6.60 13.97
CA THR A 185 12.03 5.59 14.03
C THR A 185 11.46 4.18 13.87
N LYS A 186 10.38 3.86 14.56
CA LYS A 186 9.84 2.50 14.65
C LYS A 186 9.08 2.07 13.39
N TYR A 187 8.31 2.96 12.75
CA TYR A 187 7.69 2.62 11.47
C TYR A 187 8.74 2.24 10.41
N PRO A 188 9.77 3.07 10.15
CA PRO A 188 10.84 2.70 9.22
C PRO A 188 11.54 1.39 9.56
N MET A 189 11.75 1.10 10.84
CA MET A 189 12.38 -0.14 11.28
C MET A 189 11.48 -1.35 11.02
N GLY A 190 10.18 -1.24 11.31
CA GLY A 190 9.20 -2.28 11.01
C GLY A 190 9.14 -2.57 9.50
N PHE A 191 9.11 -1.54 8.67
CA PHE A 191 9.15 -1.68 7.20
C PHE A 191 10.43 -2.35 6.72
N TYR A 192 11.57 -1.95 7.26
CA TYR A 192 12.86 -2.54 6.94
C TYR A 192 12.89 -4.03 7.28
N ASN A 193 12.50 -4.40 8.49
CA ASN A 193 12.48 -5.80 8.93
C ASN A 193 11.57 -6.67 8.06
N ALA A 194 10.38 -6.17 7.72
CA ALA A 194 9.46 -6.86 6.83
C ALA A 194 10.05 -7.04 5.42
N PHE A 195 10.68 -5.99 4.89
CA PHE A 195 11.33 -6.02 3.58
C PHE A 195 12.47 -7.04 3.52
N ILE A 196 13.34 -7.11 4.55
CA ILE A 196 14.46 -8.05 4.57
C ILE A 196 13.94 -9.50 4.57
N ARG A 197 12.95 -9.82 5.40
CA ARG A 197 12.35 -11.16 5.42
C ARG A 197 11.70 -11.53 4.09
N TYR A 198 11.12 -10.54 3.40
CA TYR A 198 10.57 -10.73 2.06
C TYR A 198 11.68 -11.00 1.05
N LYS A 199 12.73 -10.17 1.04
CA LYS A 199 13.89 -10.30 0.15
C LYS A 199 14.56 -11.67 0.32
N GLU A 200 14.86 -12.08 1.56
CA GLU A 200 15.46 -13.37 1.88
C GLU A 200 14.68 -14.58 1.31
N LYS A 201 13.34 -14.48 1.30
CA LYS A 201 12.52 -15.55 0.72
C LYS A 201 12.61 -15.63 -0.79
N TYR A 202 12.64 -14.48 -1.48
CA TYR A 202 12.46 -14.44 -2.93
C TYR A 202 13.75 -14.25 -3.73
N ASP A 203 14.84 -13.81 -3.12
CA ASP A 203 16.15 -13.77 -3.77
C ASP A 203 16.80 -15.18 -3.84
N ASN A 204 16.37 -16.12 -2.98
CA ASN A 204 16.88 -17.48 -2.92
C ASN A 204 15.96 -18.51 -3.63
N SER A 205 14.97 -18.03 -4.41
CA SER A 205 13.99 -18.90 -5.10
C SER A 205 14.11 -18.73 -6.66
#